data_ea287880d8f28d9a3794db4159b84c0b
#
_entry.id   ea287880d8f28d9a3794db4159b84c0b
#
_cell.length_a   1.000
_cell.length_b   1.000
_cell.length_c   1.000
_cell.angle_alpha   90.00
_cell.angle_beta   90.00
_cell.angle_gamma   90.00
#
_symmetry.space_group_name_H-M   'P 1'
#
loop_
_entity.id
_entity.type
_entity.pdbx_description
1 polymer ?
#
loop_
_entity_poly.entity_id
_entity_poly.type
_entity_poly.pdbx_seq_one_letter_code
_entity_poly.pdbx_strand_id
1 'polypeptide(L)'
;MDVQAFIDAQAVSAFQLRVLSLCFLIVAMDGFDTAAIGFIAPALAHDWQLSPAQLSPILGAALAGLALGAFAAGPLADRFGRKSVLLLSVLFFGGWSLASAYAGSVETLALLRFFTGLGLGGAMPNAITLTSEYCPRRHRALMVTAMFCGFTLGSALGGLLAARMVPALGWESVLLLGGGLPLASLPLLWACLPESVRFLARRAPDAARLRRILERLGRLPDGWAGRLELPADESDGTSPLRQILGAELRGGTLLLWATFFMGLLIIYLLTNWLPTLIGGTGFSLGEAATISAMFQLGGTLGALLLGSAMDRFDAHRVLSLAYVGGALFILGIASLYHSFALLALCVAGVGFCISGSQVGANALAADFYPTRSRATGVSWALGLGRIGSIVGSLSGGALLGLGLGFSGILALLVIPALLAAVAVHRLGRRRARPSSVTL
;
A
#
# COMPACT_ATOMS: atom_id res chain seq x y z
N MET A 1 -0.95 25.39 -23.25
CA MET A 1 -0.45 24.04 -23.58
C MET A 1 -0.95 23.07 -22.54
N ASP A 2 -1.63 22.02 -22.94
CA ASP A 2 -1.99 20.92 -22.04
C ASP A 2 -0.72 20.11 -21.69
N VAL A 3 -0.39 20.05 -20.39
CA VAL A 3 0.79 19.33 -19.88
C VAL A 3 0.70 17.85 -20.19
N GLN A 4 -0.48 17.26 -20.04
CA GLN A 4 -0.65 15.82 -20.24
C GLN A 4 -0.48 15.46 -21.73
N ALA A 5 -1.05 16.25 -22.62
CA ALA A 5 -0.87 16.06 -24.06
C ALA A 5 0.61 16.21 -24.48
N PHE A 6 1.33 17.15 -23.85
CA PHE A 6 2.77 17.31 -24.07
C PHE A 6 3.55 16.06 -23.63
N ILE A 7 3.27 15.53 -22.41
CA ILE A 7 3.94 14.33 -21.90
C ILE A 7 3.59 13.10 -22.77
N ASP A 8 2.33 12.98 -23.20
CA ASP A 8 1.85 11.85 -23.99
C ASP A 8 2.50 11.78 -25.40
N ALA A 9 2.89 12.94 -25.93
CA ALA A 9 3.58 13.04 -27.23
C ALA A 9 5.06 12.67 -27.18
N GLN A 10 5.67 12.63 -25.97
CA GLN A 10 7.10 12.35 -25.81
C GLN A 10 7.37 10.86 -25.53
N ALA A 11 8.58 10.40 -25.88
CA ALA A 11 9.10 9.13 -25.38
C ALA A 11 9.41 9.24 -23.88
N VAL A 12 9.40 8.10 -23.17
CA VAL A 12 9.77 8.08 -21.74
C VAL A 12 11.23 8.53 -21.58
N SER A 13 11.43 9.63 -20.88
CA SER A 13 12.75 10.23 -20.67
C SER A 13 13.46 9.66 -19.44
N ALA A 14 14.79 9.80 -19.38
CA ALA A 14 15.59 9.45 -18.19
C ALA A 14 15.14 10.24 -16.95
N PHE A 15 14.60 11.44 -17.13
CA PHE A 15 14.05 12.24 -16.06
C PHE A 15 12.81 11.60 -15.42
N GLN A 16 11.90 11.07 -16.25
CA GLN A 16 10.71 10.35 -15.77
C GLN A 16 11.08 9.06 -15.03
N LEU A 17 12.07 8.31 -15.56
CA LEU A 17 12.60 7.12 -14.87
C LEU A 17 13.24 7.48 -13.53
N ARG A 18 13.94 8.62 -13.43
CA ARG A 18 14.48 9.12 -12.16
C ARG A 18 13.37 9.42 -11.16
N VAL A 19 12.30 10.09 -11.57
CA VAL A 19 11.14 10.38 -10.70
C VAL A 19 10.53 9.07 -10.22
N LEU A 20 10.32 8.12 -11.12
CA LEU A 20 9.80 6.78 -10.80
C LEU A 20 10.70 6.07 -9.77
N SER A 21 12.02 6.06 -9.99
CA SER A 21 12.98 5.39 -9.09
C SER A 21 13.03 6.03 -7.70
N LEU A 22 12.92 7.36 -7.60
CA LEU A 22 12.89 8.05 -6.31
C LEU A 22 11.56 7.80 -5.57
N CYS A 23 10.44 7.81 -6.27
CA CYS A 23 9.14 7.44 -5.69
C CYS A 23 9.13 5.96 -5.27
N PHE A 24 9.69 5.05 -6.08
CA PHE A 24 9.89 3.65 -5.73
C PHE A 24 10.72 3.49 -4.46
N LEU A 25 11.83 4.24 -4.33
CA LEU A 25 12.68 4.20 -3.13
C LEU A 25 11.92 4.64 -1.88
N ILE A 26 11.15 5.75 -1.95
CA ILE A 26 10.31 6.21 -0.84
C ILE A 26 9.30 5.13 -0.43
N VAL A 27 8.63 4.54 -1.42
CA VAL A 27 7.61 3.51 -1.19
C VAL A 27 8.23 2.19 -0.70
N ALA A 28 9.48 1.89 -1.10
CA ALA A 28 10.21 0.73 -0.57
C ALA A 28 10.59 0.92 0.91
N MET A 29 11.01 2.12 1.30
CA MET A 29 11.27 2.43 2.71
C MET A 29 9.98 2.43 3.55
N ASP A 30 8.86 2.90 3.00
CA ASP A 30 7.52 2.78 3.61
C ASP A 30 7.14 1.30 3.84
N GLY A 31 7.29 0.46 2.81
CA GLY A 31 7.02 -0.97 2.91
C GLY A 31 7.90 -1.69 3.92
N PHE A 32 9.19 -1.35 3.96
CA PHE A 32 10.13 -1.85 4.95
C PHE A 32 9.65 -1.53 6.37
N ASP A 33 9.41 -0.26 6.69
CA ASP A 33 9.04 0.16 8.05
C ASP A 33 7.66 -0.36 8.47
N THR A 34 6.69 -0.38 7.55
CA THR A 34 5.35 -0.91 7.80
C THR A 34 5.37 -2.39 8.18
N ALA A 35 6.24 -3.19 7.58
CA ALA A 35 6.35 -4.61 7.87
C ALA A 35 7.35 -4.93 8.99
N ALA A 36 8.31 -4.04 9.26
CA ALA A 36 9.39 -4.25 10.23
C ALA A 36 8.86 -4.66 11.61
N ILE A 37 7.79 -4.00 12.07
CA ILE A 37 7.22 -4.25 13.40
C ILE A 37 6.69 -5.70 13.53
N GLY A 38 6.13 -6.28 12.47
CA GLY A 38 5.69 -7.67 12.45
C GLY A 38 6.86 -8.65 12.52
N PHE A 39 7.98 -8.35 11.85
CA PHE A 39 9.18 -9.21 11.85
C PHE A 39 9.93 -9.18 13.18
N ILE A 40 9.93 -8.04 13.90
CA ILE A 40 10.57 -7.93 15.22
C ILE A 40 9.65 -8.37 16.37
N ALA A 41 8.35 -8.48 16.12
CA ALA A 41 7.35 -8.78 17.15
C ALA A 41 7.66 -10.01 18.01
N PRO A 42 8.12 -11.16 17.47
CA PRO A 42 8.47 -12.33 18.28
C PRO A 42 9.64 -12.06 19.25
N ALA A 43 10.68 -11.38 18.78
CA ALA A 43 11.85 -11.02 19.60
C ALA A 43 11.47 -10.02 20.69
N LEU A 44 10.72 -8.97 20.34
CA LEU A 44 10.22 -7.97 21.25
C LEU A 44 9.33 -8.60 22.34
N ALA A 45 8.43 -9.52 21.96
CA ALA A 45 7.57 -10.23 22.88
C ALA A 45 8.39 -11.11 23.86
N HIS A 46 9.46 -11.75 23.37
CA HIS A 46 10.36 -12.53 24.19
C HIS A 46 11.14 -11.64 25.18
N ASP A 47 11.78 -10.58 24.70
CA ASP A 47 12.65 -9.72 25.50
C ASP A 47 11.90 -8.95 26.59
N TRP A 48 10.71 -8.47 26.27
CA TRP A 48 9.88 -7.71 27.20
C TRP A 48 8.81 -8.56 27.91
N GLN A 49 8.79 -9.87 27.67
CA GLN A 49 7.83 -10.83 28.25
C GLN A 49 6.36 -10.41 28.01
N LEU A 50 6.07 -9.97 26.77
CA LEU A 50 4.76 -9.44 26.41
C LEU A 50 3.74 -10.55 26.11
N SER A 51 2.55 -10.37 26.63
CA SER A 51 1.39 -11.12 26.17
C SER A 51 0.94 -10.67 24.77
N PRO A 52 0.22 -11.51 24.01
CA PRO A 52 -0.35 -11.10 22.70
C PRO A 52 -1.25 -9.87 22.79
N ALA A 53 -1.96 -9.67 23.91
CA ALA A 53 -2.79 -8.50 24.11
C ALA A 53 -1.99 -7.20 24.23
N GLN A 54 -0.79 -7.25 24.84
CA GLN A 54 0.11 -6.10 24.95
C GLN A 54 0.85 -5.80 23.64
N LEU A 55 1.06 -6.81 22.80
CA LEU A 55 1.70 -6.66 21.49
C LEU A 55 0.76 -6.00 20.46
N SER A 56 -0.54 -6.28 20.53
CA SER A 56 -1.54 -5.76 19.57
C SER A 56 -1.53 -4.23 19.40
N PRO A 57 -1.51 -3.40 20.45
CA PRO A 57 -1.44 -1.95 20.32
C PRO A 57 -0.19 -1.47 19.56
N ILE A 58 0.96 -2.11 19.79
CA ILE A 58 2.22 -1.78 19.08
C ILE A 58 2.07 -2.03 17.58
N LEU A 59 1.49 -3.18 17.20
CA LEU A 59 1.29 -3.57 15.81
C LEU A 59 0.22 -2.73 15.10
N GLY A 60 -0.81 -2.29 15.82
CA GLY A 60 -1.92 -1.50 15.27
C GLY A 60 -1.66 0.02 15.24
N ALA A 61 -0.81 0.53 16.11
CA ALA A 61 -0.62 1.97 16.30
C ALA A 61 -0.14 2.67 15.01
N ALA A 62 0.84 2.09 14.31
CA ALA A 62 1.34 2.66 13.06
C ALA A 62 0.25 2.74 11.99
N LEU A 63 -0.65 1.77 11.90
CA LEU A 63 -1.75 1.76 10.93
C LEU A 63 -2.81 2.82 11.26
N ALA A 64 -3.07 3.05 12.54
CA ALA A 64 -3.95 4.14 12.98
C ALA A 64 -3.35 5.51 12.61
N GLY A 65 -2.05 5.70 12.89
CA GLY A 65 -1.31 6.89 12.46
C GLY A 65 -1.32 7.09 10.96
N LEU A 66 -1.09 6.01 10.19
CA LEU A 66 -1.08 6.03 8.73
C LEU A 66 -2.44 6.43 8.15
N ALA A 67 -3.54 5.94 8.72
CA ALA A 67 -4.87 6.34 8.31
C ALA A 67 -5.10 7.85 8.50
N LEU A 68 -4.75 8.40 9.66
CA LEU A 68 -4.87 9.83 9.95
C LEU A 68 -3.92 10.68 9.08
N GLY A 69 -2.68 10.24 8.90
CA GLY A 69 -1.69 10.90 8.05
C GLY A 69 -2.14 10.98 6.59
N ALA A 70 -2.77 9.94 6.07
CA ALA A 70 -3.31 9.92 4.71
C ALA A 70 -4.43 10.96 4.49
N PHE A 71 -5.29 11.19 5.49
CA PHE A 71 -6.31 12.25 5.41
C PHE A 71 -5.70 13.65 5.39
N ALA A 72 -4.62 13.88 6.14
CA ALA A 72 -3.95 15.17 6.20
C ALA A 72 -3.09 15.44 4.95
N ALA A 73 -2.57 14.39 4.32
CA ALA A 73 -1.59 14.48 3.24
C ALA A 73 -2.10 15.21 1.99
N GLY A 74 -3.36 14.99 1.60
CA GLY A 74 -3.97 15.66 0.45
C GLY A 74 -3.99 17.19 0.59
N PRO A 75 -4.67 17.75 1.59
CA PRO A 75 -4.70 19.20 1.85
C PRO A 75 -3.30 19.82 2.03
N LEU A 76 -2.39 19.09 2.71
CA LEU A 76 -1.01 19.57 2.87
C LEU A 76 -0.27 19.61 1.53
N ALA A 77 -0.44 18.62 0.67
CA ALA A 77 0.21 18.58 -0.64
C ALA A 77 -0.35 19.64 -1.60
N ASP A 78 -1.63 19.96 -1.50
CA ASP A 78 -2.23 21.07 -2.26
C ASP A 78 -1.74 22.44 -1.77
N ARG A 79 -1.41 22.55 -0.48
CA ARG A 79 -0.91 23.80 0.10
C ARG A 79 0.60 23.99 -0.05
N PHE A 80 1.40 22.96 0.16
CA PHE A 80 2.88 23.03 0.27
C PHE A 80 3.63 22.37 -0.89
N GLY A 81 2.94 21.65 -1.76
CA GLY A 81 3.51 20.89 -2.86
C GLY A 81 3.77 19.41 -2.51
N ARG A 82 3.79 18.57 -3.54
CA ARG A 82 3.94 17.12 -3.40
C ARG A 82 5.34 16.74 -2.92
N LYS A 83 6.37 17.41 -3.46
CA LYS A 83 7.77 17.20 -3.03
C LYS A 83 7.96 17.52 -1.55
N SER A 84 7.45 18.67 -1.11
CA SER A 84 7.60 19.11 0.29
C SER A 84 6.95 18.15 1.26
N VAL A 85 5.74 17.65 0.93
CA VAL A 85 5.03 16.66 1.76
C VAL A 85 5.75 15.32 1.76
N LEU A 86 6.28 14.85 0.60
CA LEU A 86 7.09 13.62 0.55
C LEU A 86 8.34 13.71 1.42
N LEU A 87 9.09 14.81 1.34
CA LEU A 87 10.29 15.01 2.17
C LEU A 87 9.94 15.08 3.66
N LEU A 88 8.85 15.79 4.02
CA LEU A 88 8.37 15.84 5.39
C LEU A 88 7.90 14.47 5.88
N SER A 89 7.22 13.70 5.05
CA SER A 89 6.81 12.33 5.36
C SER A 89 8.02 11.45 5.66
N VAL A 90 9.05 11.47 4.79
CA VAL A 90 10.28 10.69 4.97
C VAL A 90 11.04 11.10 6.22
N LEU A 91 11.16 12.40 6.48
CA LEU A 91 11.76 12.93 7.71
C LEU A 91 11.00 12.45 8.95
N PHE A 92 9.67 12.53 8.88
CA PHE A 92 8.80 12.23 10.02
C PHE A 92 8.81 10.75 10.34
N PHE A 93 8.51 9.87 9.38
CA PHE A 93 8.53 8.43 9.65
C PHE A 93 9.94 7.91 9.94
N GLY A 94 10.98 8.42 9.27
CA GLY A 94 12.36 8.04 9.54
C GLY A 94 12.79 8.43 10.94
N GLY A 95 12.50 9.67 11.38
CA GLY A 95 12.84 10.15 12.71
C GLY A 95 12.15 9.39 13.83
N TRP A 96 10.82 9.13 13.69
CA TRP A 96 10.07 8.40 14.71
C TRP A 96 10.37 6.89 14.69
N SER A 97 10.68 6.30 13.53
CA SER A 97 11.16 4.91 13.45
C SER A 97 12.51 4.78 14.17
N LEU A 98 13.43 5.71 13.95
CA LEU A 98 14.72 5.75 14.66
C LEU A 98 14.53 5.90 16.17
N ALA A 99 13.65 6.81 16.60
CA ALA A 99 13.31 6.99 18.02
C ALA A 99 12.69 5.73 18.64
N SER A 100 11.93 4.95 17.85
CA SER A 100 11.30 3.72 18.32
C SER A 100 12.30 2.65 18.74
N ALA A 101 13.53 2.66 18.21
CA ALA A 101 14.60 1.75 18.65
C ALA A 101 15.06 1.98 20.09
N TYR A 102 14.78 3.14 20.66
CA TYR A 102 15.15 3.51 22.02
C TYR A 102 13.96 3.52 22.99
N ALA A 103 12.83 2.94 22.59
CA ALA A 103 11.65 2.86 23.44
C ALA A 103 11.90 1.92 24.63
N GLY A 104 11.55 2.34 25.85
CA GLY A 104 11.72 1.55 27.07
C GLY A 104 10.41 0.96 27.60
N SER A 105 9.27 1.19 26.95
CA SER A 105 7.96 0.64 27.38
C SER A 105 7.03 0.41 26.18
N VAL A 106 6.02 -0.44 26.39
CA VAL A 106 4.96 -0.74 25.38
C VAL A 106 4.25 0.53 24.94
N GLU A 107 3.88 1.38 25.89
CA GLU A 107 3.14 2.62 25.64
C GLU A 107 3.99 3.60 24.83
N THR A 108 5.26 3.76 25.18
CA THR A 108 6.20 4.61 24.45
C THR A 108 6.40 4.10 23.03
N LEU A 109 6.64 2.80 22.86
CA LEU A 109 6.81 2.20 21.55
C LEU A 109 5.54 2.35 20.69
N ALA A 110 4.37 2.09 21.25
CA ALA A 110 3.11 2.25 20.53
C ALA A 110 2.88 3.71 20.10
N LEU A 111 3.18 4.68 20.97
CA LEU A 111 3.08 6.10 20.65
C LEU A 111 4.04 6.51 19.52
N LEU A 112 5.29 6.08 19.59
CA LEU A 112 6.30 6.35 18.56
C LEU A 112 5.90 5.69 17.22
N ARG A 113 5.36 4.47 17.25
CA ARG A 113 4.82 3.79 16.08
C ARG A 113 3.63 4.52 15.47
N PHE A 114 2.75 5.10 16.29
CA PHE A 114 1.65 5.94 15.82
C PHE A 114 2.18 7.16 15.05
N PHE A 115 3.17 7.87 15.59
CA PHE A 115 3.78 9.00 14.89
C PHE A 115 4.55 8.57 13.63
N THR A 116 5.24 7.43 13.66
CA THR A 116 5.83 6.84 12.44
C THR A 116 4.76 6.64 11.37
N GLY A 117 3.64 6.02 11.74
CA GLY A 117 2.51 5.82 10.85
C GLY A 117 1.95 7.12 10.27
N LEU A 118 1.86 8.17 11.08
CA LEU A 118 1.38 9.49 10.63
C LEU A 118 2.24 10.04 9.47
N GLY A 119 3.56 9.83 9.55
CA GLY A 119 4.48 10.15 8.45
C GLY A 119 4.27 9.27 7.22
N LEU A 120 4.16 7.95 7.41
CA LEU A 120 3.93 6.98 6.31
C LEU A 120 2.65 7.27 5.54
N GLY A 121 1.59 7.74 6.23
CA GLY A 121 0.31 8.08 5.61
C GLY A 121 0.41 9.14 4.51
N GLY A 122 1.40 10.03 4.58
CA GLY A 122 1.65 11.05 3.57
C GLY A 122 2.48 10.57 2.37
N ALA A 123 3.28 9.53 2.54
CA ALA A 123 4.27 9.11 1.53
C ALA A 123 3.61 8.49 0.28
N MET A 124 2.84 7.43 0.46
CA MET A 124 2.28 6.66 -0.66
C MET A 124 1.33 7.45 -1.57
N PRO A 125 0.32 8.20 -1.07
CA PRO A 125 -0.58 8.96 -1.94
C PRO A 125 0.14 10.02 -2.77
N ASN A 126 1.12 10.69 -2.18
CA ASN A 126 1.90 11.71 -2.87
C ASN A 126 2.89 11.12 -3.88
N ALA A 127 3.49 9.96 -3.60
CA ALA A 127 4.33 9.23 -4.55
C ALA A 127 3.52 8.76 -5.77
N ILE A 128 2.30 8.23 -5.56
CA ILE A 128 1.37 7.85 -6.64
C ILE A 128 1.04 9.07 -7.50
N THR A 129 0.64 10.17 -6.86
CA THR A 129 0.25 11.39 -7.55
C THR A 129 1.43 11.95 -8.36
N LEU A 130 2.62 12.08 -7.74
CA LEU A 130 3.79 12.61 -8.42
C LEU A 130 4.21 11.71 -9.58
N THR A 131 4.26 10.39 -9.39
CA THR A 131 4.55 9.43 -10.47
C THR A 131 3.55 9.57 -11.62
N SER A 132 2.24 9.62 -11.31
CA SER A 132 1.19 9.69 -12.33
C SER A 132 1.20 11.01 -13.12
N GLU A 133 1.61 12.12 -12.51
CA GLU A 133 1.73 13.42 -13.18
C GLU A 133 2.87 13.47 -14.19
N TYR A 134 3.93 12.70 -13.97
CA TYR A 134 5.09 12.64 -14.88
C TYR A 134 5.01 11.50 -15.89
N CYS A 135 4.00 10.60 -15.78
CA CYS A 135 3.88 9.44 -16.67
C CYS A 135 3.00 9.73 -17.89
N PRO A 136 3.39 9.29 -19.12
CA PRO A 136 2.49 9.24 -20.27
C PRO A 136 1.29 8.33 -19.96
N ARG A 137 0.10 8.71 -20.43
CA ARG A 137 -1.15 7.92 -20.20
C ARG A 137 -0.99 6.46 -20.62
N ARG A 138 -0.33 6.21 -21.76
CA ARG A 138 -0.08 4.86 -22.30
C ARG A 138 0.73 3.94 -21.37
N HIS A 139 1.59 4.50 -20.50
CA HIS A 139 2.46 3.74 -19.59
C HIS A 139 2.16 3.97 -18.11
N ARG A 140 1.14 4.79 -17.81
CA ARG A 140 0.83 5.20 -16.43
C ARG A 140 0.54 4.02 -15.50
N ALA A 141 -0.32 3.09 -15.93
CA ALA A 141 -0.66 1.92 -15.14
C ALA A 141 0.58 1.10 -14.79
N LEU A 142 1.42 0.81 -15.80
CA LEU A 142 2.67 0.05 -15.61
C LEU A 142 3.63 0.76 -14.66
N MET A 143 3.86 2.07 -14.85
CA MET A 143 4.81 2.84 -14.04
C MET A 143 4.34 3.00 -12.60
N VAL A 144 3.04 3.22 -12.37
CA VAL A 144 2.46 3.28 -11.02
C VAL A 144 2.53 1.90 -10.34
N THR A 145 2.23 0.83 -11.07
CA THR A 145 2.38 -0.54 -10.53
C THR A 145 3.83 -0.85 -10.20
N ALA A 146 4.78 -0.51 -11.08
CA ALA A 146 6.21 -0.69 -10.82
C ALA A 146 6.66 0.08 -9.57
N MET A 147 6.19 1.32 -9.39
CA MET A 147 6.44 2.09 -8.16
C MET A 147 5.85 1.38 -6.93
N PHE A 148 4.63 0.85 -7.05
CA PHE A 148 3.96 0.12 -5.95
C PHE A 148 4.68 -1.18 -5.57
N CYS A 149 5.34 -1.85 -6.51
CA CYS A 149 6.20 -3.01 -6.21
C CYS A 149 7.33 -2.65 -5.23
N GLY A 150 7.69 -1.38 -5.12
CA GLY A 150 8.59 -0.89 -4.08
C GLY A 150 8.12 -1.28 -2.68
N PHE A 151 6.82 -1.11 -2.37
CA PHE A 151 6.27 -1.45 -1.07
C PHE A 151 6.47 -2.93 -0.71
N THR A 152 6.08 -3.83 -1.60
CA THR A 152 6.18 -5.28 -1.34
C THR A 152 7.63 -5.77 -1.35
N LEU A 153 8.49 -5.22 -2.22
CA LEU A 153 9.92 -5.52 -2.24
C LEU A 153 10.63 -4.97 -1.01
N GLY A 154 10.32 -3.75 -0.59
CA GLY A 154 10.84 -3.17 0.65
C GLY A 154 10.45 -3.99 1.88
N SER A 155 9.19 -4.40 1.97
CA SER A 155 8.71 -5.32 3.01
C SER A 155 9.41 -6.67 2.99
N ALA A 156 9.62 -7.27 1.81
CA ALA A 156 10.31 -8.54 1.67
C ALA A 156 11.77 -8.44 2.11
N LEU A 157 12.48 -7.40 1.64
CA LEU A 157 13.85 -7.11 2.06
C LEU A 157 13.93 -6.88 3.57
N GLY A 158 12.96 -6.17 4.14
CA GLY A 158 12.82 -5.98 5.59
C GLY A 158 12.78 -7.30 6.36
N GLY A 159 11.97 -8.26 5.90
CA GLY A 159 11.88 -9.59 6.50
C GLY A 159 13.18 -10.39 6.38
N LEU A 160 13.81 -10.37 5.19
CA LEU A 160 15.09 -11.07 4.96
C LEU A 160 16.23 -10.46 5.78
N LEU A 161 16.25 -9.13 5.94
CA LEU A 161 17.24 -8.46 6.79
C LEU A 161 16.95 -8.73 8.28
N ALA A 162 15.69 -8.64 8.71
CA ALA A 162 15.29 -8.95 10.07
C ALA A 162 15.65 -10.40 10.46
N ALA A 163 15.49 -11.37 9.55
CA ALA A 163 15.88 -12.77 9.77
C ALA A 163 17.35 -12.96 10.19
N ARG A 164 18.24 -12.06 9.75
CA ARG A 164 19.66 -12.06 10.08
C ARG A 164 20.03 -11.08 11.18
N MET A 165 19.44 -9.90 11.17
CA MET A 165 19.79 -8.82 12.09
C MET A 165 19.24 -9.07 13.50
N VAL A 166 18.00 -9.54 13.62
CA VAL A 166 17.39 -9.77 14.94
C VAL A 166 18.19 -10.77 15.79
N PRO A 167 18.59 -11.95 15.29
CA PRO A 167 19.40 -12.89 16.09
C PRO A 167 20.82 -12.38 16.41
N ALA A 168 21.40 -11.52 15.56
CA ALA A 168 22.79 -11.08 15.69
C ALA A 168 22.93 -9.75 16.46
N LEU A 169 21.99 -8.81 16.29
CA LEU A 169 22.11 -7.42 16.73
C LEU A 169 20.92 -6.93 17.56
N GLY A 170 19.95 -7.80 17.84
CA GLY A 170 18.71 -7.43 18.52
C GLY A 170 17.66 -6.81 17.57
N TRP A 171 16.42 -6.74 18.07
CA TRP A 171 15.28 -6.23 17.29
C TRP A 171 15.37 -4.73 17.01
N GLU A 172 16.06 -3.96 17.87
CA GLU A 172 16.26 -2.52 17.73
C GLU A 172 17.02 -2.18 16.44
N SER A 173 17.92 -3.07 16.01
CA SER A 173 18.72 -2.87 14.79
C SER A 173 17.87 -2.69 13.54
N VAL A 174 16.74 -3.39 13.45
CA VAL A 174 15.80 -3.29 12.33
C VAL A 174 15.15 -1.90 12.31
N LEU A 175 14.76 -1.37 13.47
CA LEU A 175 14.20 -0.02 13.59
C LEU A 175 15.24 1.07 13.34
N LEU A 176 16.48 0.86 13.77
CA LEU A 176 17.61 1.76 13.47
C LEU A 176 17.84 1.85 11.95
N LEU A 177 17.82 0.72 11.27
CA LEU A 177 17.91 0.68 9.80
C LEU A 177 16.70 1.34 9.15
N GLY A 178 15.47 1.00 9.62
CA GLY A 178 14.21 1.52 9.12
C GLY A 178 14.05 3.03 9.27
N GLY A 179 14.69 3.62 10.29
CA GLY A 179 14.75 5.07 10.48
C GLY A 179 15.95 5.71 9.82
N GLY A 180 17.13 5.09 9.94
CA GLY A 180 18.39 5.62 9.43
C GLY A 180 18.44 5.73 7.90
N LEU A 181 17.97 4.71 7.20
CA LEU A 181 17.98 4.70 5.73
C LEU A 181 17.11 5.81 5.11
N PRO A 182 15.84 6.02 5.55
CA PRO A 182 15.05 7.16 5.09
C PRO A 182 15.72 8.50 5.36
N LEU A 183 16.24 8.72 6.56
CA LEU A 183 16.91 9.97 6.91
C LEU A 183 18.17 10.20 6.06
N ALA A 184 18.98 9.17 5.83
CA ALA A 184 20.14 9.24 4.95
C ALA A 184 19.78 9.51 3.48
N SER A 185 18.58 9.12 3.04
CA SER A 185 18.09 9.38 1.69
C SER A 185 17.60 10.83 1.46
N LEU A 186 17.31 11.59 2.53
CA LEU A 186 16.76 12.95 2.42
C LEU A 186 17.57 13.91 1.56
N PRO A 187 18.92 14.00 1.65
CA PRO A 187 19.69 14.88 0.79
C PRO A 187 19.53 14.53 -0.70
N LEU A 188 19.52 13.23 -1.03
CA LEU A 188 19.28 12.75 -2.40
C LEU A 188 17.87 13.12 -2.88
N LEU A 189 16.87 12.86 -2.06
CA LEU A 189 15.47 13.18 -2.38
C LEU A 189 15.27 14.68 -2.53
N TRP A 190 15.85 15.47 -1.64
CA TRP A 190 15.78 16.94 -1.71
C TRP A 190 16.40 17.49 -3.00
N ALA A 191 17.56 16.99 -3.41
CA ALA A 191 18.27 17.44 -4.60
C ALA A 191 17.62 16.95 -5.90
N CYS A 192 17.14 15.70 -5.95
CA CYS A 192 16.78 15.01 -7.19
C CYS A 192 15.27 14.90 -7.45
N LEU A 193 14.42 14.96 -6.42
CA LEU A 193 12.97 14.87 -6.58
C LEU A 193 12.42 16.19 -7.11
N PRO A 194 11.67 16.22 -8.23
CA PRO A 194 11.04 17.44 -8.72
C PRO A 194 9.76 17.75 -7.96
N GLU A 195 9.30 19.00 -8.03
CA GLU A 195 7.97 19.39 -7.58
C GLU A 195 6.92 19.05 -8.65
N SER A 196 5.69 18.85 -8.25
CA SER A 196 4.54 18.64 -9.13
C SER A 196 4.40 19.76 -10.17
N VAL A 197 4.27 19.39 -11.44
CA VAL A 197 4.06 20.35 -12.53
C VAL A 197 2.73 21.07 -12.37
N ARG A 198 1.68 20.34 -11.92
CA ARG A 198 0.36 20.94 -11.67
C ARG A 198 0.37 21.92 -10.52
N PHE A 199 1.11 21.61 -9.45
CA PHE A 199 1.27 22.50 -8.31
C PHE A 199 1.98 23.81 -8.71
N LEU A 200 3.08 23.70 -9.46
CA LEU A 200 3.82 24.87 -9.95
C LEU A 200 2.96 25.73 -10.89
N ALA A 201 2.16 25.11 -11.73
CA ALA A 201 1.27 25.83 -12.65
C ALA A 201 0.13 26.59 -11.94
N ARG A 202 -0.36 26.08 -10.79
CA ARG A 202 -1.46 26.72 -10.03
C ARG A 202 -1.00 27.90 -9.18
N ARG A 203 0.21 27.89 -8.62
CA ARG A 203 0.58 28.79 -7.50
C ARG A 203 1.33 30.05 -7.86
N ALA A 204 1.99 30.11 -8.95
CA ALA A 204 2.59 31.27 -9.58
C ALA A 204 3.42 30.76 -10.74
N PRO A 205 3.42 31.46 -11.85
CA PRO A 205 4.30 31.11 -12.94
C PRO A 205 5.75 31.48 -12.55
N ASP A 206 6.42 30.69 -11.72
CA ASP A 206 7.86 30.60 -11.81
C ASP A 206 8.15 29.90 -13.14
N ALA A 207 7.89 30.70 -14.21
CA ALA A 207 7.99 30.23 -15.59
C ALA A 207 9.35 29.63 -15.87
N ALA A 208 10.39 30.10 -15.17
CA ALA A 208 11.75 29.58 -15.32
C ALA A 208 11.93 28.19 -14.70
N ARG A 209 11.32 27.91 -13.54
CA ARG A 209 11.39 26.59 -12.92
C ARG A 209 10.53 25.56 -13.63
N LEU A 210 9.33 25.97 -14.02
CA LEU A 210 8.42 25.16 -14.81
C LEU A 210 9.03 24.80 -16.17
N ARG A 211 9.60 25.79 -16.86
CA ARG A 211 10.29 25.61 -18.15
C ARG A 211 11.45 24.61 -18.03
N ARG A 212 12.30 24.73 -17.01
CA ARG A 212 13.41 23.78 -16.77
C ARG A 212 12.94 22.35 -16.56
N ILE A 213 11.79 22.14 -15.90
CA ILE A 213 11.22 20.80 -15.71
C ILE A 213 10.69 20.27 -17.05
N LEU A 214 9.96 21.10 -17.80
CA LEU A 214 9.39 20.69 -19.09
C LEU A 214 10.47 20.39 -20.13
N GLU A 215 11.56 21.16 -20.18
CA GLU A 215 12.74 20.91 -21.03
C GLU A 215 13.41 19.56 -20.75
N ARG A 216 13.33 19.08 -19.51
CA ARG A 216 13.82 17.73 -19.13
C ARG A 216 12.88 16.60 -19.54
N LEU A 217 11.62 16.91 -19.78
CA LEU A 217 10.61 15.95 -20.26
C LEU A 217 10.66 15.79 -21.76
N GLY A 218 10.93 16.89 -22.49
CA GLY A 218 11.01 16.88 -23.95
C GLY A 218 11.23 18.27 -24.51
N ARG A 219 11.29 18.35 -25.86
CA ARG A 219 11.47 19.62 -26.56
C ARG A 219 10.19 20.46 -26.49
N LEU A 220 10.30 21.64 -25.91
CA LEU A 220 9.18 22.59 -25.86
C LEU A 220 8.88 23.15 -27.25
N PRO A 221 7.59 23.46 -27.55
CA PRO A 221 7.22 24.17 -28.76
C PRO A 221 7.91 25.54 -28.85
N ASP A 222 8.33 25.93 -30.07
CA ASP A 222 8.93 27.24 -30.27
C ASP A 222 7.93 28.35 -29.92
N GLY A 223 8.37 29.35 -29.13
CA GLY A 223 7.51 30.46 -28.72
C GLY A 223 6.57 30.18 -27.54
N TRP A 224 6.76 29.08 -26.78
CA TRP A 224 5.90 28.80 -25.62
C TRP A 224 5.93 29.92 -24.57
N ALA A 225 4.74 30.52 -24.31
CA ALA A 225 4.56 31.71 -23.47
C ALA A 225 4.49 31.42 -21.96
N GLY A 226 4.88 30.22 -21.47
CA GLY A 226 4.90 29.89 -20.05
C GLY A 226 3.55 29.55 -19.40
N ARG A 227 2.44 29.51 -20.14
CA ARG A 227 1.12 29.18 -19.62
C ARG A 227 0.75 27.72 -19.87
N LEU A 228 0.28 27.05 -18.80
CA LEU A 228 -0.29 25.70 -18.87
C LEU A 228 -1.81 25.78 -18.72
N GLU A 229 -2.49 25.03 -19.56
CA GLU A 229 -3.92 24.75 -19.40
C GLU A 229 -4.08 23.62 -18.40
N LEU A 230 -4.69 23.92 -17.27
CA LEU A 230 -5.10 22.93 -16.29
C LEU A 230 -6.52 22.49 -16.61
N PRO A 231 -6.86 21.20 -16.48
CA PRO A 231 -8.25 20.77 -16.60
C PRO A 231 -9.13 21.60 -15.67
N ALA A 232 -10.24 22.14 -16.18
CA ALA A 232 -11.21 22.84 -15.34
C ALA A 232 -11.73 21.89 -14.26
N ASP A 233 -11.80 22.37 -13.02
CA ASP A 233 -12.53 21.67 -11.96
C ASP A 233 -14.02 21.77 -12.29
N GLU A 234 -14.58 20.77 -12.95
CA GLU A 234 -16.02 20.66 -13.21
C GLU A 234 -16.75 20.35 -11.89
N SER A 235 -16.99 21.37 -11.10
CA SER A 235 -17.83 21.27 -9.90
C SER A 235 -19.29 21.50 -10.27
N ASP A 236 -19.98 20.48 -10.73
CA ASP A 236 -21.44 20.44 -10.70
C ASP A 236 -21.90 20.09 -9.28
N GLY A 237 -22.74 20.91 -8.68
CA GLY A 237 -23.19 20.97 -7.30
C GLY A 237 -23.72 19.70 -6.59
N THR A 238 -23.51 18.51 -7.14
CA THR A 238 -23.82 17.22 -6.49
C THR A 238 -22.60 16.68 -5.76
N SER A 239 -22.73 16.45 -4.46
CA SER A 239 -21.66 15.82 -3.67
C SER A 239 -21.25 14.46 -4.28
N PRO A 240 -19.98 14.25 -4.65
CA PRO A 240 -19.51 13.00 -5.24
C PRO A 240 -19.79 11.79 -4.34
N LEU A 241 -19.82 11.98 -3.02
CA LEU A 241 -20.17 10.93 -2.05
C LEU A 241 -21.62 10.48 -2.20
N ARG A 242 -22.56 11.44 -2.39
CA ARG A 242 -23.96 11.12 -2.62
C ARG A 242 -24.16 10.36 -3.95
N GLN A 243 -23.32 10.63 -4.94
CA GLN A 243 -23.35 9.93 -6.23
C GLN A 243 -22.92 8.46 -6.09
N ILE A 244 -21.81 8.15 -5.39
CA ILE A 244 -21.35 6.77 -5.22
C ILE A 244 -22.27 5.92 -4.33
N LEU A 245 -23.05 6.55 -3.46
CA LEU A 245 -24.08 5.92 -2.62
C LEU A 245 -25.49 5.99 -3.23
N GLY A 246 -25.64 6.55 -4.42
CA GLY A 246 -26.87 6.57 -5.17
C GLY A 246 -27.35 5.16 -5.57
N ALA A 247 -28.63 5.00 -5.89
CA ALA A 247 -29.29 3.71 -6.12
C ALA A 247 -28.56 2.83 -7.16
N GLU A 248 -27.99 3.42 -8.21
CA GLU A 248 -27.29 2.71 -9.28
C GLU A 248 -25.93 2.17 -8.83
N LEU A 249 -25.12 2.96 -8.10
CA LEU A 249 -23.76 2.59 -7.74
C LEU A 249 -23.65 1.96 -6.35
N ARG A 250 -24.59 2.22 -5.43
CA ARG A 250 -24.54 1.79 -4.03
C ARG A 250 -24.19 0.32 -3.88
N GLY A 251 -24.86 -0.55 -4.64
CA GLY A 251 -24.63 -1.99 -4.49
C GLY A 251 -23.23 -2.43 -4.94
N GLY A 252 -22.66 -1.84 -5.98
CA GLY A 252 -21.28 -2.09 -6.40
C GLY A 252 -20.26 -1.45 -5.46
N THR A 253 -20.53 -0.23 -4.98
CA THR A 253 -19.72 0.47 -4.00
C THR A 253 -19.55 -0.35 -2.72
N LEU A 254 -20.64 -0.90 -2.16
CA LEU A 254 -20.59 -1.73 -0.95
C LEU A 254 -19.81 -3.03 -1.17
N LEU A 255 -19.93 -3.65 -2.35
CA LEU A 255 -19.15 -4.85 -2.69
C LEU A 255 -17.65 -4.53 -2.82
N LEU A 256 -17.29 -3.39 -3.43
CA LEU A 256 -15.91 -2.93 -3.46
C LEU A 256 -15.38 -2.64 -2.05
N TRP A 257 -16.13 -1.93 -1.23
CA TRP A 257 -15.75 -1.64 0.15
C TRP A 257 -15.52 -2.93 0.95
N ALA A 258 -16.39 -3.91 0.82
CA ALA A 258 -16.22 -5.22 1.44
C ALA A 258 -14.93 -5.92 0.95
N THR A 259 -14.66 -5.88 -0.37
CA THR A 259 -13.44 -6.47 -0.95
C THR A 259 -12.18 -5.81 -0.38
N PHE A 260 -12.13 -4.47 -0.34
CA PHE A 260 -10.99 -3.74 0.22
C PHE A 260 -10.80 -3.99 1.71
N PHE A 261 -11.90 -3.98 2.48
CA PHE A 261 -11.85 -4.26 3.91
C PHE A 261 -11.32 -5.67 4.19
N MET A 262 -11.90 -6.70 3.55
CA MET A 262 -11.49 -8.09 3.75
C MET A 262 -10.06 -8.36 3.25
N GLY A 263 -9.69 -7.82 2.08
CA GLY A 263 -8.34 -7.97 1.53
C GLY A 263 -7.28 -7.36 2.46
N LEU A 264 -7.46 -6.12 2.90
CA LEU A 264 -6.50 -5.44 3.77
C LEU A 264 -6.50 -6.01 5.19
N LEU A 265 -7.64 -6.52 5.70
CA LEU A 265 -7.69 -7.26 6.96
C LEU A 265 -6.76 -8.47 6.93
N ILE A 266 -6.86 -9.31 5.89
CA ILE A 266 -6.01 -10.50 5.74
C ILE A 266 -4.54 -10.11 5.59
N ILE A 267 -4.25 -9.13 4.70
CA ILE A 267 -2.88 -8.69 4.42
C ILE A 267 -2.19 -8.22 5.70
N TYR A 268 -2.83 -7.35 6.48
CA TYR A 268 -2.19 -6.76 7.65
C TYR A 268 -2.20 -7.66 8.88
N LEU A 269 -3.17 -8.58 9.01
CA LEU A 269 -3.08 -9.63 10.01
C LEU A 269 -1.86 -10.52 9.73
N LEU A 270 -1.71 -11.00 8.48
CA LEU A 270 -0.57 -11.84 8.12
C LEU A 270 0.75 -11.08 8.20
N THR A 271 0.83 -9.86 7.67
CA THR A 271 2.07 -9.06 7.73
C THR A 271 2.57 -8.86 9.16
N ASN A 272 1.66 -8.62 10.11
CA ASN A 272 2.02 -8.28 11.48
C ASN A 272 2.16 -9.50 12.40
N TRP A 273 1.37 -10.56 12.18
CA TRP A 273 1.31 -11.68 13.11
C TRP A 273 1.93 -12.97 12.58
N LEU A 274 2.12 -13.11 11.26
CA LEU A 274 2.64 -14.36 10.69
C LEU A 274 4.00 -14.75 11.27
N PRO A 275 4.99 -13.83 11.47
CA PRO A 275 6.26 -14.20 12.10
C PRO A 275 6.07 -14.77 13.51
N THR A 276 5.21 -14.12 14.32
CA THR A 276 4.90 -14.59 15.69
C THR A 276 4.17 -15.92 15.68
N LEU A 277 3.21 -16.10 14.79
CA LEU A 277 2.45 -17.34 14.66
C LEU A 277 3.34 -18.52 14.23
N ILE A 278 4.24 -18.30 13.26
CA ILE A 278 5.19 -19.33 12.79
C ILE A 278 6.23 -19.63 13.87
N GLY A 279 6.75 -18.63 14.58
CA GLY A 279 7.69 -18.83 15.68
C GLY A 279 7.12 -19.75 16.79
N GLY A 280 5.81 -19.68 17.02
CA GLY A 280 5.09 -20.57 17.95
C GLY A 280 4.98 -22.03 17.51
N THR A 281 5.33 -22.37 16.27
CA THR A 281 5.26 -23.74 15.71
C THR A 281 6.60 -24.49 15.74
N GLY A 282 7.65 -23.90 16.33
CA GLY A 282 8.97 -24.54 16.51
C GLY A 282 10.03 -24.09 15.50
N PHE A 283 9.71 -23.21 14.56
CA PHE A 283 10.70 -22.57 13.69
C PHE A 283 11.50 -21.50 14.44
N SER A 284 12.77 -21.33 14.07
CA SER A 284 13.60 -20.24 14.57
C SER A 284 13.06 -18.87 14.14
N LEU A 285 13.45 -17.80 14.84
CA LEU A 285 13.07 -16.42 14.48
C LEU A 285 13.48 -16.06 13.05
N GLY A 286 14.66 -16.50 12.62
CA GLY A 286 15.15 -16.28 11.25
C GLY A 286 14.34 -17.02 10.19
N GLU A 287 13.95 -18.26 10.45
CA GLU A 287 13.09 -19.04 9.55
C GLU A 287 11.68 -18.43 9.47
N ALA A 288 11.10 -18.07 10.61
CA ALA A 288 9.79 -17.44 10.66
C ALA A 288 9.75 -16.12 9.89
N ALA A 289 10.78 -15.27 10.03
CA ALA A 289 10.90 -14.02 9.28
C ALA A 289 11.10 -14.28 7.77
N THR A 290 11.91 -15.27 7.41
CA THR A 290 12.16 -15.65 6.01
C THR A 290 10.88 -16.18 5.34
N ILE A 291 10.15 -17.08 5.99
CA ILE A 291 8.87 -17.59 5.49
C ILE A 291 7.87 -16.45 5.32
N SER A 292 7.77 -15.56 6.32
CA SER A 292 6.86 -14.43 6.27
C SER A 292 7.21 -13.43 5.16
N ALA A 293 8.50 -13.27 4.82
CA ALA A 293 8.93 -12.45 3.69
C ALA A 293 8.44 -13.00 2.34
N MET A 294 8.21 -14.32 2.23
CA MET A 294 7.66 -14.95 1.01
C MET A 294 6.26 -14.46 0.69
N PHE A 295 5.48 -14.04 1.69
CA PHE A 295 4.19 -13.37 1.48
C PHE A 295 4.33 -12.12 0.62
N GLN A 296 5.32 -11.30 0.88
CA GLN A 296 5.54 -10.04 0.16
C GLN A 296 6.10 -10.28 -1.25
N LEU A 297 7.01 -11.25 -1.40
CA LEU A 297 7.53 -11.66 -2.71
C LEU A 297 6.41 -12.24 -3.59
N GLY A 298 5.59 -13.11 -3.01
CA GLY A 298 4.38 -13.62 -3.66
C GLY A 298 3.45 -12.48 -4.10
N GLY A 299 3.22 -11.50 -3.23
CA GLY A 299 2.41 -10.31 -3.52
C GLY A 299 2.93 -9.49 -4.70
N THR A 300 4.25 -9.30 -4.81
CA THR A 300 4.87 -8.62 -5.95
C THR A 300 4.62 -9.36 -7.26
N LEU A 301 4.87 -10.67 -7.27
CA LEU A 301 4.61 -11.52 -8.45
C LEU A 301 3.12 -11.54 -8.80
N GLY A 302 2.25 -11.63 -7.79
CA GLY A 302 0.81 -11.60 -7.95
C GLY A 302 0.32 -10.29 -8.57
N ALA A 303 0.82 -9.14 -8.11
CA ALA A 303 0.46 -7.83 -8.65
C ALA A 303 0.75 -7.73 -10.16
N LEU A 304 1.90 -8.24 -10.60
CA LEU A 304 2.31 -8.21 -12.00
C LEU A 304 1.52 -9.21 -12.86
N LEU A 305 1.41 -10.45 -12.39
CA LEU A 305 0.81 -11.53 -13.19
C LEU A 305 -0.72 -11.46 -13.19
N LEU A 306 -1.36 -11.16 -12.05
CA LEU A 306 -2.82 -10.97 -12.01
C LEU A 306 -3.23 -9.72 -12.76
N GLY A 307 -2.43 -8.63 -12.69
CA GLY A 307 -2.65 -7.44 -13.52
C GLY A 307 -2.66 -7.78 -15.01
N SER A 308 -1.64 -8.50 -15.49
CA SER A 308 -1.56 -8.95 -16.89
C SER A 308 -2.69 -9.93 -17.26
N ALA A 309 -3.13 -10.76 -16.31
CA ALA A 309 -4.26 -11.66 -16.53
C ALA A 309 -5.60 -10.88 -16.65
N MET A 310 -5.77 -9.82 -15.85
CA MET A 310 -6.96 -8.95 -15.94
C MET A 310 -7.06 -8.18 -17.27
N ASP A 311 -5.92 -7.89 -17.92
CA ASP A 311 -5.89 -7.27 -19.24
C ASP A 311 -6.35 -8.23 -20.34
N ARG A 312 -6.23 -9.55 -20.16
CA ARG A 312 -6.56 -10.60 -21.15
C ARG A 312 -7.88 -11.29 -20.87
N PHE A 313 -8.27 -11.39 -19.61
CA PHE A 313 -9.46 -12.10 -19.15
C PHE A 313 -10.37 -11.16 -18.35
N ASP A 314 -11.59 -11.63 -18.07
CA ASP A 314 -12.53 -10.89 -17.22
C ASP A 314 -11.94 -10.63 -15.83
N ALA A 315 -11.72 -9.36 -15.50
CA ALA A 315 -11.07 -8.92 -14.27
C ALA A 315 -11.77 -9.44 -13.00
N HIS A 316 -13.11 -9.51 -13.02
CA HIS A 316 -13.88 -10.00 -11.88
C HIS A 316 -13.67 -11.50 -11.65
N ARG A 317 -13.58 -12.29 -12.74
CA ARG A 317 -13.31 -13.73 -12.66
C ARG A 317 -11.88 -13.98 -12.16
N VAL A 318 -10.89 -13.27 -12.71
CA VAL A 318 -9.48 -13.38 -12.31
C VAL A 318 -9.32 -13.11 -10.82
N LEU A 319 -9.84 -11.99 -10.34
CA LEU A 319 -9.74 -11.63 -8.91
C LEU A 319 -10.53 -12.57 -8.01
N SER A 320 -11.74 -12.97 -8.42
CA SER A 320 -12.55 -13.93 -7.63
C SER A 320 -11.83 -15.27 -7.48
N LEU A 321 -11.25 -15.81 -8.55
CA LEU A 321 -10.47 -17.06 -8.52
C LEU A 321 -9.19 -16.89 -7.70
N ALA A 322 -8.53 -15.73 -7.78
CA ALA A 322 -7.36 -15.45 -6.96
C ALA A 322 -7.72 -15.46 -5.46
N TYR A 323 -8.82 -14.81 -5.03
CA TYR A 323 -9.24 -14.87 -3.64
C TYR A 323 -9.60 -16.29 -3.17
N VAL A 324 -10.23 -17.13 -4.03
CA VAL A 324 -10.47 -18.56 -3.73
C VAL A 324 -9.14 -19.30 -3.61
N GLY A 325 -8.21 -19.09 -4.54
CA GLY A 325 -6.85 -19.65 -4.45
C GLY A 325 -6.14 -19.25 -3.16
N GLY A 326 -6.28 -17.98 -2.76
CA GLY A 326 -5.76 -17.49 -1.48
C GLY A 326 -6.34 -18.23 -0.27
N ALA A 327 -7.65 -18.50 -0.27
CA ALA A 327 -8.31 -19.31 0.77
C ALA A 327 -7.74 -20.73 0.83
N LEU A 328 -7.49 -21.36 -0.32
CA LEU A 328 -6.87 -22.69 -0.39
C LEU A 328 -5.43 -22.70 0.13
N PHE A 329 -4.62 -21.70 -0.22
CA PHE A 329 -3.26 -21.57 0.32
C PHE A 329 -3.26 -21.27 1.83
N ILE A 330 -4.22 -20.52 2.35
CA ILE A 330 -4.39 -20.29 3.81
C ILE A 330 -4.67 -21.63 4.51
N LEU A 331 -5.54 -22.48 3.95
CA LEU A 331 -5.76 -23.83 4.47
C LEU A 331 -4.49 -24.69 4.37
N GLY A 332 -3.73 -24.53 3.29
CA GLY A 332 -2.42 -25.18 3.13
C GLY A 332 -1.45 -24.80 4.24
N ILE A 333 -1.35 -23.51 4.60
CA ILE A 333 -0.54 -23.05 5.73
C ILE A 333 -0.98 -23.73 7.02
N ALA A 334 -2.29 -23.77 7.29
CA ALA A 334 -2.85 -24.38 8.49
C ALA A 334 -2.56 -25.90 8.63
N SER A 335 -2.34 -26.58 7.51
CA SER A 335 -2.18 -28.05 7.46
C SER A 335 -0.73 -28.50 7.24
N LEU A 336 0.09 -27.72 6.55
CA LEU A 336 1.44 -28.10 6.08
C LEU A 336 2.57 -27.38 6.82
N TYR A 337 2.31 -26.83 7.99
CA TYR A 337 3.26 -25.99 8.75
C TYR A 337 4.46 -26.75 9.33
N HIS A 338 4.56 -28.06 9.18
CA HIS A 338 5.71 -28.84 9.65
C HIS A 338 6.91 -28.80 8.68
N SER A 339 6.72 -28.39 7.43
CA SER A 339 7.76 -28.32 6.43
C SER A 339 8.05 -26.88 6.04
N PHE A 340 9.30 -26.42 6.20
CA PHE A 340 9.74 -25.08 5.82
C PHE A 340 9.39 -24.76 4.36
N ALA A 341 9.73 -25.66 3.43
CA ALA A 341 9.52 -25.42 1.99
C ALA A 341 8.04 -25.32 1.61
N LEU A 342 7.20 -26.23 2.15
CA LEU A 342 5.75 -26.22 1.88
C LEU A 342 5.08 -25.02 2.50
N LEU A 343 5.46 -24.67 3.73
CA LEU A 343 4.95 -23.48 4.42
C LEU A 343 5.31 -22.21 3.66
N ALA A 344 6.59 -22.06 3.26
CA ALA A 344 7.06 -20.92 2.48
C ALA A 344 6.32 -20.79 1.14
N LEU A 345 6.09 -21.92 0.44
CA LEU A 345 5.34 -21.97 -0.80
C LEU A 345 3.87 -21.55 -0.60
N CYS A 346 3.20 -22.05 0.43
CA CYS A 346 1.83 -21.68 0.75
C CYS A 346 1.73 -20.20 1.12
N VAL A 347 2.66 -19.68 1.92
CA VAL A 347 2.72 -18.26 2.30
C VAL A 347 2.93 -17.37 1.07
N ALA A 348 3.86 -17.76 0.17
CA ALA A 348 4.04 -17.08 -1.12
C ALA A 348 2.75 -17.11 -1.97
N GLY A 349 2.05 -18.26 -1.99
CA GLY A 349 0.76 -18.42 -2.68
C GLY A 349 -0.33 -17.53 -2.13
N VAL A 350 -0.43 -17.37 -0.79
CA VAL A 350 -1.35 -16.40 -0.18
C VAL A 350 -0.99 -14.98 -0.60
N GLY A 351 0.30 -14.61 -0.53
CA GLY A 351 0.78 -13.32 -0.99
C GLY A 351 0.40 -13.05 -2.43
N PHE A 352 0.69 -13.99 -3.33
CA PHE A 352 0.32 -13.91 -4.75
C PHE A 352 -1.18 -13.68 -4.95
N CYS A 353 -2.00 -14.48 -4.29
CA CYS A 353 -3.44 -14.46 -4.46
C CYS A 353 -4.11 -13.24 -3.78
N ILE A 354 -3.78 -12.95 -2.52
CA ILE A 354 -4.48 -11.92 -1.73
C ILE A 354 -3.83 -10.54 -1.93
N SER A 355 -2.50 -10.43 -1.71
CA SER A 355 -1.81 -9.14 -1.84
C SER A 355 -1.75 -8.68 -3.31
N GLY A 356 -1.51 -9.63 -4.25
CA GLY A 356 -1.59 -9.35 -5.68
C GLY A 356 -2.97 -8.88 -6.12
N SER A 357 -4.05 -9.48 -5.60
CA SER A 357 -5.43 -9.07 -5.88
C SER A 357 -5.77 -7.69 -5.37
N GLN A 358 -5.10 -7.19 -4.32
CA GLN A 358 -5.33 -5.84 -3.80
C GLN A 358 -4.95 -4.76 -4.83
N VAL A 359 -3.87 -4.97 -5.58
CA VAL A 359 -3.48 -4.07 -6.69
C VAL A 359 -4.52 -4.14 -7.80
N GLY A 360 -4.99 -5.33 -8.17
CA GLY A 360 -6.07 -5.53 -9.13
C GLY A 360 -7.40 -4.90 -8.70
N ALA A 361 -7.73 -4.96 -7.40
CA ALA A 361 -8.93 -4.33 -6.85
C ALA A 361 -8.90 -2.80 -7.00
N ASN A 362 -7.72 -2.16 -6.88
CA ASN A 362 -7.56 -0.72 -7.14
C ASN A 362 -7.90 -0.38 -8.62
N ALA A 363 -7.42 -1.18 -9.56
CA ALA A 363 -7.73 -1.01 -10.98
C ALA A 363 -9.23 -1.21 -11.24
N LEU A 364 -9.83 -2.26 -10.64
CA LEU A 364 -11.25 -2.56 -10.74
C LEU A 364 -12.13 -1.43 -10.17
N ALA A 365 -11.73 -0.85 -9.04
CA ALA A 365 -12.43 0.30 -8.46
C ALA A 365 -12.35 1.54 -9.35
N ALA A 366 -11.17 1.81 -9.93
CA ALA A 366 -10.99 2.94 -10.85
C ALA A 366 -11.82 2.80 -12.14
N ASP A 367 -12.05 1.56 -12.60
CA ASP A 367 -12.87 1.27 -13.78
C ASP A 367 -14.40 1.23 -13.46
N PHE A 368 -14.76 0.90 -12.22
CA PHE A 368 -16.16 0.83 -11.78
C PHE A 368 -16.81 2.22 -11.70
N TYR A 369 -16.11 3.22 -11.16
CA TYR A 369 -16.69 4.54 -10.93
C TYR A 369 -16.63 5.43 -12.17
N PRO A 370 -17.72 6.19 -12.46
CA PRO A 370 -17.71 7.24 -13.48
C PRO A 370 -16.60 8.27 -13.19
N THR A 371 -16.10 8.92 -14.25
CA THR A 371 -14.95 9.84 -14.15
C THR A 371 -15.14 10.93 -13.09
N ARG A 372 -16.35 11.45 -12.93
CA ARG A 372 -16.71 12.52 -11.95
C ARG A 372 -16.56 12.05 -10.49
N SER A 373 -16.94 10.83 -10.18
CA SER A 373 -16.91 10.27 -8.80
C SER A 373 -15.78 9.27 -8.56
N ARG A 374 -14.92 9.02 -9.56
CA ARG A 374 -13.85 8.02 -9.51
C ARG A 374 -12.89 8.25 -8.35
N ALA A 375 -12.37 9.46 -8.24
CA ALA A 375 -11.42 9.81 -7.17
C ALA A 375 -12.04 9.58 -5.79
N THR A 376 -13.27 10.04 -5.59
CA THR A 376 -14.00 9.84 -4.33
C THR A 376 -14.29 8.37 -4.07
N GLY A 377 -14.76 7.62 -5.07
CA GLY A 377 -15.09 6.21 -4.92
C GLY A 377 -13.87 5.35 -4.55
N VAL A 378 -12.74 5.56 -5.23
CA VAL A 378 -11.48 4.86 -4.94
C VAL A 378 -10.95 5.25 -3.56
N SER A 379 -10.97 6.54 -3.20
CA SER A 379 -10.49 7.02 -1.90
C SER A 379 -11.31 6.44 -0.74
N TRP A 380 -12.65 6.36 -0.88
CA TRP A 380 -13.50 5.74 0.12
C TRP A 380 -13.27 4.22 0.23
N ALA A 381 -13.07 3.52 -0.89
CA ALA A 381 -12.73 2.10 -0.86
C ALA A 381 -11.41 1.86 -0.12
N LEU A 382 -10.38 2.67 -0.39
CA LEU A 382 -9.10 2.63 0.33
C LEU A 382 -9.28 2.97 1.81
N GLY A 383 -10.09 3.98 2.14
CA GLY A 383 -10.38 4.39 3.52
C GLY A 383 -11.01 3.25 4.34
N LEU A 384 -12.05 2.60 3.78
CA LEU A 384 -12.68 1.43 4.40
C LEU A 384 -11.68 0.26 4.52
N GLY A 385 -10.85 0.07 3.51
CA GLY A 385 -9.76 -0.91 3.55
C GLY A 385 -8.78 -0.63 4.69
N ARG A 386 -8.46 0.64 5.00
CA ARG A 386 -7.60 1.01 6.14
C ARG A 386 -8.22 0.61 7.48
N ILE A 387 -9.53 0.72 7.64
CA ILE A 387 -10.22 0.17 8.83
C ILE A 387 -10.00 -1.34 8.90
N GLY A 388 -10.10 -2.06 7.77
CA GLY A 388 -9.78 -3.49 7.70
C GLY A 388 -8.35 -3.80 8.13
N SER A 389 -7.36 -2.99 7.71
CA SER A 389 -5.96 -3.17 8.12
C SER A 389 -5.75 -3.01 9.63
N ILE A 390 -6.40 -2.03 10.24
CA ILE A 390 -6.35 -1.81 11.70
C ILE A 390 -6.99 -3.00 12.43
N VAL A 391 -8.20 -3.39 12.01
CA VAL A 391 -8.91 -4.54 12.60
C VAL A 391 -8.07 -5.81 12.46
N GLY A 392 -7.50 -6.09 11.28
CA GLY A 392 -6.63 -7.25 11.05
C GLY A 392 -5.42 -7.25 11.98
N SER A 393 -4.74 -6.11 12.09
CA SER A 393 -3.57 -5.97 12.96
C SER A 393 -3.90 -6.17 14.46
N LEU A 394 -5.02 -5.62 14.93
CA LEU A 394 -5.42 -5.73 16.33
C LEU A 394 -6.01 -7.12 16.66
N SER A 395 -6.68 -7.77 15.71
CA SER A 395 -7.39 -9.01 15.94
C SER A 395 -6.50 -10.20 16.28
N GLY A 396 -5.25 -10.23 15.80
CA GLY A 396 -4.35 -11.37 16.04
C GLY A 396 -4.10 -11.62 17.53
N GLY A 397 -3.85 -10.57 18.33
CA GLY A 397 -3.68 -10.71 19.77
C GLY A 397 -4.95 -11.12 20.50
N ALA A 398 -6.11 -10.59 20.06
CA ALA A 398 -7.40 -10.99 20.62
C ALA A 398 -7.71 -12.47 20.33
N LEU A 399 -7.44 -12.95 19.11
CA LEU A 399 -7.65 -14.35 18.71
C LEU A 399 -6.73 -15.30 19.48
N LEU A 400 -5.44 -14.91 19.66
CA LEU A 400 -4.51 -15.67 20.51
C LEU A 400 -4.95 -15.68 21.98
N GLY A 401 -5.45 -14.55 22.51
CA GLY A 401 -5.99 -14.44 23.87
C GLY A 401 -7.24 -15.30 24.10
N LEU A 402 -8.01 -15.60 23.05
CA LEU A 402 -9.14 -16.54 23.08
C LEU A 402 -8.69 -18.02 23.03
N GLY A 403 -7.39 -18.28 23.00
CA GLY A 403 -6.83 -19.64 22.94
C GLY A 403 -6.83 -20.25 21.54
N LEU A 404 -7.10 -19.48 20.50
CA LEU A 404 -6.99 -19.97 19.12
C LEU A 404 -5.51 -20.15 18.76
N GLY A 405 -5.12 -21.38 18.45
CA GLY A 405 -3.78 -21.69 17.98
C GLY A 405 -3.55 -21.25 16.53
N PHE A 406 -2.33 -21.51 16.03
CA PHE A 406 -1.88 -21.20 14.67
C PHE A 406 -2.91 -21.57 13.59
N SER A 407 -3.30 -22.85 13.55
CA SER A 407 -4.25 -23.35 12.55
C SER A 407 -5.66 -22.75 12.69
N GLY A 408 -6.10 -22.47 13.91
CA GLY A 408 -7.43 -21.89 14.15
C GLY A 408 -7.55 -20.45 13.63
N ILE A 409 -6.53 -19.62 13.84
CA ILE A 409 -6.48 -18.25 13.33
C ILE A 409 -6.46 -18.25 11.80
N LEU A 410 -5.65 -19.12 11.21
CA LEU A 410 -5.57 -19.24 9.75
C LEU A 410 -6.89 -19.75 9.15
N ALA A 411 -7.51 -20.77 9.74
CA ALA A 411 -8.80 -21.26 9.28
C ALA A 411 -9.87 -20.17 9.32
N LEU A 412 -9.86 -19.29 10.32
CA LEU A 412 -10.77 -18.16 10.41
C LEU A 412 -10.57 -17.16 9.27
N LEU A 413 -9.32 -16.96 8.77
CA LEU A 413 -9.02 -16.06 7.64
C LEU A 413 -9.56 -16.56 6.29
N VAL A 414 -9.94 -17.82 6.17
CA VAL A 414 -10.62 -18.34 4.98
C VAL A 414 -11.96 -17.62 4.76
N ILE A 415 -12.65 -17.24 5.84
CA ILE A 415 -13.95 -16.57 5.76
C ILE A 415 -13.84 -15.23 5.03
N PRO A 416 -12.99 -14.26 5.45
CA PRO A 416 -12.86 -12.99 4.73
C PRO A 416 -12.32 -13.17 3.30
N ALA A 417 -11.49 -14.18 3.03
CA ALA A 417 -11.03 -14.46 1.67
C ALA A 417 -12.18 -14.89 0.75
N LEU A 418 -13.03 -15.80 1.21
CA LEU A 418 -14.21 -16.23 0.46
C LEU A 418 -15.27 -15.12 0.32
N LEU A 419 -15.46 -14.29 1.36
CA LEU A 419 -16.33 -13.11 1.28
C LEU A 419 -15.86 -12.13 0.22
N ALA A 420 -14.54 -11.86 0.14
CA ALA A 420 -13.96 -11.03 -0.92
C ALA A 420 -14.17 -11.65 -2.31
N ALA A 421 -13.98 -12.97 -2.46
CA ALA A 421 -14.22 -13.68 -3.71
C ALA A 421 -15.69 -13.52 -4.17
N VAL A 422 -16.64 -13.73 -3.26
CA VAL A 422 -18.09 -13.58 -3.53
C VAL A 422 -18.44 -12.14 -3.86
N ALA A 423 -17.86 -11.16 -3.16
CA ALA A 423 -18.10 -9.74 -3.40
C ALA A 423 -17.68 -9.34 -4.82
N VAL A 424 -16.45 -9.72 -5.23
CA VAL A 424 -15.95 -9.46 -6.59
C VAL A 424 -16.79 -10.19 -7.66
N HIS A 425 -17.13 -11.45 -7.43
CA HIS A 425 -17.96 -12.21 -8.36
C HIS A 425 -19.35 -11.57 -8.57
N ARG A 426 -20.00 -11.15 -7.47
CA ARG A 426 -21.31 -10.47 -7.53
C ARG A 426 -21.21 -9.10 -8.22
N LEU A 427 -20.10 -8.40 -8.04
CA LEU A 427 -19.84 -7.13 -8.72
C LEU A 427 -19.84 -7.32 -10.25
N GLY A 428 -19.14 -8.35 -10.74
CA GLY A 428 -19.11 -8.68 -12.17
C GLY A 428 -20.48 -9.04 -12.73
N ARG A 429 -21.28 -9.81 -12.00
CA ARG A 429 -22.65 -10.16 -12.42
C ARG A 429 -23.61 -8.98 -12.52
N ARG A 430 -23.42 -7.94 -11.68
CA ARG A 430 -24.25 -6.72 -11.75
C ARG A 430 -23.92 -5.89 -12.99
N ARG A 431 -22.67 -5.87 -13.42
CA ARG A 431 -22.22 -5.16 -14.62
C ARG A 431 -22.68 -5.84 -15.92
N ALA A 432 -22.82 -7.18 -15.88
CA ALA A 432 -23.28 -7.97 -17.02
C ALA A 432 -24.81 -7.93 -17.25
N ARG A 433 -25.59 -7.37 -16.30
CA ARG A 433 -27.03 -7.15 -16.52
C ARG A 433 -27.20 -5.76 -17.11
N PRO A 434 -27.57 -5.63 -18.42
CA PRO A 434 -27.99 -4.35 -18.95
C PRO A 434 -29.20 -3.91 -18.11
N SER A 435 -29.20 -2.65 -17.66
CA SER A 435 -30.41 -2.01 -17.17
C SER A 435 -31.51 -2.27 -18.21
N SER A 436 -32.48 -3.10 -17.88
CA SER A 436 -33.74 -3.17 -18.63
C SER A 436 -34.36 -1.77 -18.50
N VAL A 437 -33.97 -0.89 -19.40
CA VAL A 437 -34.72 0.33 -19.68
C VAL A 437 -36.05 -0.17 -20.25
N THR A 438 -37.05 -0.22 -19.41
CA THR A 438 -38.46 -0.24 -19.84
C THR A 438 -38.64 0.94 -20.78
N LEU A 439 -38.91 0.62 -22.04
CA LEU A 439 -39.46 1.53 -23.05
C LEU A 439 -40.72 2.18 -22.55
#